data_96965e70e8bfa791642707067c5ae6dc
#
_entry.id   96965e70e8bfa791642707067c5ae6dc
#
_cell.length_a   1.000
_cell.length_b   1.000
_cell.length_c   1.000
_cell.angle_alpha   90.00
_cell.angle_beta   90.00
_cell.angle_gamma   90.00
#
_symmetry.space_group_name_H-M   'P 1'
#
loop_
_entity.id
_entity.type
_entity.pdbx_description
1 polymer ?
#
loop_
_entity_poly.entity_id
_entity_poly.type
_entity_poly.pdbx_seq_one_letter_code
_entity_poly.pdbx_strand_id
1 'polypeptide(L)'
;MGHSSQPHWHCPPSTQVERKRQTANNPLPKEGDEEIQFNYYTDRSDLTEIQIPETVKEIGAEAFMNCTSLVSVNVPKSVYHMAGSAFTNCTSLKTATIPAMRTAGPRMFMGCSALEEVNFDSDLCYTEIFCGCSSLKTINLSENLKEIASGTFKDCTSLEKIVLPASLKEIHAYAFEGCTSLKILEFKGIPRAIHRRAFAKLKGIQSLIIPEGSYESFAQMLPKIIMKKANLPGDTSLCQ
;
A
#
# COMPACT_ATOMS: atom_id res chain seq x y z
N MET A 1 -3.32 -31.94 22.44
CA MET A 1 -1.99 -31.41 22.13
C MET A 1 -1.85 -31.41 20.62
N GLY A 2 -2.17 -30.30 19.98
CA GLY A 2 -2.10 -30.16 18.52
C GLY A 2 -1.16 -29.00 18.22
N HIS A 3 0.03 -29.34 17.72
CA HIS A 3 0.98 -28.36 17.22
C HIS A 3 0.50 -27.82 15.89
N SER A 4 0.14 -26.56 15.83
CA SER A 4 -0.04 -25.82 14.58
C SER A 4 1.35 -25.52 14.02
N SER A 5 1.75 -26.26 13.00
CA SER A 5 2.95 -25.96 12.21
C SER A 5 2.67 -24.73 11.34
N GLN A 6 3.26 -23.60 11.72
CA GLN A 6 3.39 -22.47 10.82
C GLN A 6 4.32 -22.84 9.65
N PRO A 7 4.03 -22.44 8.41
CA PRO A 7 4.95 -22.66 7.31
C PRO A 7 6.20 -21.79 7.53
N HIS A 8 7.33 -22.45 7.77
CA HIS A 8 8.64 -21.81 7.81
C HIS A 8 9.05 -21.41 6.40
N TRP A 9 8.93 -20.14 6.09
CA TRP A 9 9.56 -19.57 4.91
C TRP A 9 11.08 -19.56 5.12
N HIS A 10 11.76 -20.56 4.58
CA HIS A 10 13.22 -20.58 4.52
C HIS A 10 13.66 -19.56 3.47
N CYS A 11 14.11 -18.41 3.93
CA CYS A 11 14.99 -17.59 3.12
C CYS A 11 16.28 -18.38 2.94
N PRO A 12 16.71 -18.76 1.73
CA PRO A 12 17.97 -19.46 1.56
C PRO A 12 19.12 -18.55 2.06
N PRO A 13 20.15 -19.09 2.73
CA PRO A 13 21.27 -18.32 3.22
C PRO A 13 21.91 -17.56 2.04
N SER A 14 22.36 -16.34 2.31
CA SER A 14 23.03 -15.43 1.39
C SER A 14 24.43 -15.93 1.01
N THR A 15 24.53 -17.09 0.40
CA THR A 15 25.66 -17.44 -0.45
C THR A 15 25.43 -16.72 -1.77
N GLN A 16 26.47 -16.12 -2.33
CA GLN A 16 26.51 -15.57 -3.68
C GLN A 16 26.09 -16.69 -4.68
N VAL A 17 24.80 -16.99 -4.71
CA VAL A 17 24.22 -17.59 -5.88
C VAL A 17 24.40 -16.48 -6.91
N GLU A 18 25.31 -16.68 -7.88
CA GLU A 18 25.30 -15.92 -9.11
C GLU A 18 23.84 -15.75 -9.48
N ARG A 19 23.32 -14.53 -9.25
CA ARG A 19 22.01 -14.14 -9.80
C ARG A 19 22.23 -14.24 -11.30
N LYS A 20 21.97 -15.41 -11.86
CA LYS A 20 21.77 -15.55 -13.28
C LYS A 20 20.69 -14.51 -13.55
N ARG A 21 21.09 -13.31 -14.02
CA ARG A 21 20.18 -12.39 -14.68
C ARG A 21 19.49 -13.28 -15.71
N GLN A 22 18.28 -13.70 -15.39
CA GLN A 22 17.46 -14.36 -16.39
C GLN A 22 17.30 -13.30 -17.46
N THR A 23 18.02 -13.55 -18.56
CA THR A 23 18.08 -12.66 -19.70
C THR A 23 16.67 -12.38 -20.21
N ALA A 24 16.49 -11.28 -20.90
CA ALA A 24 15.29 -10.67 -21.44
C ALA A 24 14.25 -11.58 -22.17
N ASN A 25 14.30 -12.90 -22.02
CA ASN A 25 13.57 -13.90 -22.80
C ASN A 25 12.63 -14.79 -21.99
N ASN A 26 12.36 -14.49 -20.71
CA ASN A 26 11.33 -15.27 -20.02
C ASN A 26 9.99 -15.05 -20.70
N PRO A 27 9.28 -16.12 -21.10
CA PRO A 27 7.99 -15.98 -21.72
C PRO A 27 7.01 -15.29 -20.77
N LEU A 28 6.09 -14.49 -21.35
CA LEU A 28 5.01 -13.88 -20.57
C LEU A 28 4.12 -14.98 -19.96
N PRO A 29 3.43 -14.69 -18.86
CA PRO A 29 2.50 -15.64 -18.25
C PRO A 29 1.41 -16.00 -19.26
N LYS A 30 1.03 -17.26 -19.30
CA LYS A 30 0.02 -17.79 -20.21
C LYS A 30 -1.06 -18.54 -19.45
N GLU A 31 -2.17 -18.78 -20.13
CA GLU A 31 -3.25 -19.59 -19.59
C GLU A 31 -2.74 -20.98 -19.17
N GLY A 32 -3.09 -21.40 -17.95
CA GLY A 32 -2.60 -22.62 -17.31
C GLY A 32 -1.44 -22.42 -16.35
N ASP A 33 -0.77 -21.26 -16.34
CA ASP A 33 0.20 -20.94 -15.31
C ASP A 33 -0.55 -20.62 -14.01
N GLU A 34 -0.19 -21.27 -12.91
CA GLU A 34 -0.80 -21.07 -11.59
C GLU A 34 0.02 -20.14 -10.69
N GLU A 35 1.30 -19.95 -11.00
CA GLU A 35 2.24 -19.16 -10.23
C GLU A 35 3.16 -18.33 -11.13
N ILE A 36 3.41 -17.07 -10.74
CA ILE A 36 4.53 -16.29 -11.24
C ILE A 36 5.63 -16.39 -10.20
N GLN A 37 6.72 -17.05 -10.56
CA GLN A 37 7.78 -17.42 -9.63
C GLN A 37 8.57 -16.22 -9.08
N PHE A 38 9.33 -16.46 -8.01
CA PHE A 38 10.28 -15.51 -7.43
C PHE A 38 11.21 -14.95 -8.51
N ASN A 39 11.34 -13.60 -8.53
CA ASN A 39 12.32 -12.88 -9.37
C ASN A 39 12.18 -13.12 -10.89
N TYR A 40 11.03 -13.64 -11.38
CA TYR A 40 10.90 -14.14 -12.73
C TYR A 40 11.02 -13.07 -13.81
N TYR A 41 10.51 -11.87 -13.58
CA TYR A 41 10.55 -10.72 -14.49
C TYR A 41 11.37 -9.55 -13.93
N THR A 42 12.15 -9.76 -12.89
CA THR A 42 12.98 -8.70 -12.29
C THR A 42 13.89 -8.05 -13.35
N ASP A 43 14.00 -6.71 -13.27
CA ASP A 43 14.82 -5.89 -14.16
C ASP A 43 14.39 -5.90 -15.64
N ARG A 44 13.18 -6.39 -15.96
CA ARG A 44 12.60 -6.35 -17.33
C ARG A 44 12.14 -4.93 -17.66
N SER A 45 13.11 -4.06 -18.01
CA SER A 45 12.83 -2.68 -18.40
C SER A 45 12.19 -2.54 -19.78
N ASP A 46 12.14 -3.63 -20.57
CA ASP A 46 11.43 -3.72 -21.83
C ASP A 46 9.93 -3.99 -21.67
N LEU A 47 9.49 -4.45 -20.50
CA LEU A 47 8.12 -4.81 -20.23
C LEU A 47 7.26 -3.55 -20.00
N THR A 48 6.41 -3.21 -20.96
CA THR A 48 5.52 -2.04 -20.88
C THR A 48 4.13 -2.39 -20.40
N GLU A 49 3.70 -3.63 -20.63
CA GLU A 49 2.40 -4.15 -20.19
C GLU A 49 2.54 -5.62 -19.80
N ILE A 50 1.65 -6.10 -18.94
CA ILE A 50 1.55 -7.49 -18.54
C ILE A 50 0.08 -7.87 -18.36
N GLN A 51 -0.28 -9.00 -18.95
CA GLN A 51 -1.55 -9.65 -18.67
C GLN A 51 -1.29 -10.86 -17.76
N ILE A 52 -1.87 -10.84 -16.58
CA ILE A 52 -1.78 -11.94 -15.62
C ILE A 52 -3.04 -12.79 -15.83
N PRO A 53 -2.91 -14.06 -16.25
CA PRO A 53 -4.04 -14.94 -16.50
C PRO A 53 -4.88 -15.21 -15.25
N GLU A 54 -6.17 -15.46 -15.43
CA GLU A 54 -7.08 -15.84 -14.33
C GLU A 54 -6.76 -17.22 -13.70
N THR A 55 -5.84 -17.98 -14.28
CA THR A 55 -5.32 -19.22 -13.71
C THR A 55 -4.28 -18.97 -12.62
N VAL A 56 -3.61 -17.81 -12.62
CA VAL A 56 -2.57 -17.47 -11.65
C VAL A 56 -3.20 -17.28 -10.26
N LYS A 57 -2.62 -17.96 -9.28
CA LYS A 57 -3.01 -17.98 -7.88
C LYS A 57 -2.04 -17.23 -6.99
N GLU A 58 -0.77 -17.23 -7.35
CA GLU A 58 0.31 -16.68 -6.54
C GLU A 58 1.28 -15.86 -7.39
N ILE A 59 1.74 -14.74 -6.82
CA ILE A 59 2.80 -13.91 -7.40
C ILE A 59 3.96 -13.91 -6.39
N GLY A 60 5.09 -14.43 -6.82
CA GLY A 60 6.30 -14.60 -6.02
C GLY A 60 6.96 -13.26 -5.65
N ALA A 61 7.86 -13.33 -4.67
CA ALA A 61 8.59 -12.14 -4.24
C ALA A 61 9.47 -11.59 -5.40
N GLU A 62 9.54 -10.26 -5.49
CA GLU A 62 10.34 -9.55 -6.50
C GLU A 62 9.97 -9.90 -7.95
N ALA A 63 8.82 -10.57 -8.21
CA ALA A 63 8.48 -11.12 -9.51
C ALA A 63 8.58 -10.09 -10.65
N PHE A 64 8.19 -8.84 -10.41
CA PHE A 64 8.25 -7.71 -11.35
C PHE A 64 9.09 -6.54 -10.81
N MET A 65 9.98 -6.79 -9.85
CA MET A 65 10.82 -5.72 -9.29
C MET A 65 11.64 -5.05 -10.40
N ASN A 66 11.71 -3.71 -10.37
CA ASN A 66 12.43 -2.90 -11.35
C ASN A 66 11.94 -3.05 -12.82
N CYS A 67 10.70 -3.47 -13.05
CA CYS A 67 10.06 -3.36 -14.38
C CYS A 67 9.74 -1.89 -14.65
N THR A 68 10.78 -1.09 -14.93
CA THR A 68 10.69 0.38 -14.94
C THR A 68 9.83 0.96 -16.04
N SER A 69 9.51 0.22 -17.08
CA SER A 69 8.64 0.63 -18.20
C SER A 69 7.19 0.16 -18.06
N LEU A 70 6.87 -0.67 -17.07
CA LEU A 70 5.51 -1.18 -16.85
C LEU A 70 4.56 -0.04 -16.49
N VAL A 71 3.49 0.15 -17.29
CA VAL A 71 2.58 1.31 -17.16
C VAL A 71 1.37 1.01 -16.29
N SER A 72 0.84 -0.21 -16.36
CA SER A 72 -0.33 -0.62 -15.59
C SER A 72 -0.26 -2.09 -15.20
N VAL A 73 -0.91 -2.43 -14.10
CA VAL A 73 -1.12 -3.82 -13.70
C VAL A 73 -2.54 -4.01 -13.19
N ASN A 74 -3.19 -5.05 -13.69
CA ASN A 74 -4.44 -5.55 -13.16
C ASN A 74 -4.18 -6.96 -12.60
N VAL A 75 -4.16 -7.07 -11.28
CA VAL A 75 -4.02 -8.36 -10.60
C VAL A 75 -5.38 -9.04 -10.58
N PRO A 76 -5.53 -10.23 -11.18
CA PRO A 76 -6.81 -10.90 -11.27
C PRO A 76 -7.30 -11.40 -9.91
N LYS A 77 -8.63 -11.57 -9.76
CA LYS A 77 -9.25 -12.03 -8.51
C LYS A 77 -8.86 -13.46 -8.12
N SER A 78 -8.32 -14.22 -9.05
CA SER A 78 -7.77 -15.55 -8.79
C SER A 78 -6.54 -15.53 -7.89
N VAL A 79 -5.78 -14.43 -7.88
CA VAL A 79 -4.57 -14.26 -7.07
C VAL A 79 -4.97 -14.06 -5.62
N TYR A 80 -4.64 -15.02 -4.77
CA TYR A 80 -4.89 -14.95 -3.34
C TYR A 80 -3.62 -14.70 -2.51
N HIS A 81 -2.44 -14.78 -3.14
CA HIS A 81 -1.15 -14.49 -2.52
C HIS A 81 -0.27 -13.64 -3.42
N MET A 82 0.28 -12.55 -2.86
CA MET A 82 1.32 -11.75 -3.51
C MET A 82 2.44 -11.51 -2.51
N ALA A 83 3.61 -12.02 -2.82
CA ALA A 83 4.76 -11.93 -1.93
C ALA A 83 5.40 -10.54 -1.92
N GLY A 84 6.36 -10.32 -1.02
CA GLY A 84 6.96 -9.01 -0.82
C GLY A 84 7.70 -8.49 -2.06
N SER A 85 7.71 -7.17 -2.22
CA SER A 85 8.43 -6.45 -3.28
C SER A 85 8.00 -6.80 -4.71
N ALA A 86 6.85 -7.46 -4.92
CA ALA A 86 6.44 -7.99 -6.22
C ALA A 86 6.54 -6.96 -7.35
N PHE A 87 6.17 -5.68 -7.13
CA PHE A 87 6.23 -4.58 -8.09
C PHE A 87 7.10 -3.41 -7.59
N THR A 88 8.05 -3.67 -6.68
CA THR A 88 8.95 -2.61 -6.18
C THR A 88 9.69 -1.94 -7.34
N ASN A 89 9.76 -0.60 -7.30
CA ASN A 89 10.45 0.24 -8.28
C ASN A 89 9.93 0.13 -9.74
N CYS A 90 8.67 -0.23 -9.95
CA CYS A 90 8.02 -0.07 -11.25
C CYS A 90 7.74 1.43 -11.48
N THR A 91 8.79 2.20 -11.83
CA THR A 91 8.75 3.67 -11.80
C THR A 91 7.85 4.33 -12.83
N SER A 92 7.42 3.63 -13.88
CA SER A 92 6.43 4.10 -14.86
C SER A 92 5.01 3.64 -14.57
N LEU A 93 4.80 2.81 -13.53
CA LEU A 93 3.49 2.25 -13.20
C LEU A 93 2.55 3.37 -12.73
N LYS A 94 1.47 3.62 -13.49
CA LYS A 94 0.49 4.70 -13.23
C LYS A 94 -0.74 4.21 -12.49
N THR A 95 -1.19 3.00 -12.79
CA THR A 95 -2.41 2.44 -12.21
C THR A 95 -2.20 1.00 -11.77
N ALA A 96 -2.80 0.61 -10.64
CA ALA A 96 -2.81 -0.75 -10.15
C ALA A 96 -4.19 -1.12 -9.60
N THR A 97 -4.66 -2.32 -9.92
CA THR A 97 -5.83 -2.93 -9.30
C THR A 97 -5.40 -4.16 -8.52
N ILE A 98 -5.71 -4.17 -7.23
CA ILE A 98 -5.29 -5.20 -6.28
C ILE A 98 -6.54 -5.78 -5.63
N PRO A 99 -6.84 -7.08 -5.89
CA PRO A 99 -8.02 -7.74 -5.34
C PRO A 99 -7.87 -8.01 -3.84
N ALA A 100 -8.95 -8.45 -3.22
CA ALA A 100 -8.91 -9.03 -1.89
C ALA A 100 -8.00 -10.27 -1.90
N MET A 101 -6.99 -10.29 -1.05
CA MET A 101 -6.02 -11.38 -0.94
C MET A 101 -6.10 -12.05 0.42
N ARG A 102 -5.70 -13.32 0.49
CA ARG A 102 -5.58 -14.07 1.75
C ARG A 102 -4.29 -13.72 2.49
N THR A 103 -3.22 -13.55 1.71
CA THR A 103 -1.90 -13.19 2.24
C THR A 103 -1.19 -12.24 1.28
N ALA A 104 -0.42 -11.32 1.83
CA ALA A 104 0.38 -10.39 1.06
C ALA A 104 1.72 -10.15 1.77
N GLY A 105 2.72 -9.71 1.03
CA GLY A 105 4.02 -9.35 1.56
C GLY A 105 4.20 -7.84 1.70
N PRO A 106 5.28 -7.39 2.36
CA PRO A 106 5.63 -5.98 2.46
C PRO A 106 6.16 -5.43 1.13
N ARG A 107 6.15 -4.10 1.00
CA ARG A 107 6.81 -3.35 -0.08
C ARG A 107 6.33 -3.65 -1.50
N MET A 108 5.11 -4.19 -1.66
CA MET A 108 4.63 -4.66 -2.98
C MET A 108 4.77 -3.60 -4.08
N PHE A 109 4.51 -2.33 -3.80
CA PHE A 109 4.58 -1.21 -4.74
C PHE A 109 5.54 -0.10 -4.27
N MET A 110 6.51 -0.42 -3.40
CA MET A 110 7.48 0.56 -2.92
C MET A 110 8.24 1.18 -4.10
N GLY A 111 8.36 2.51 -4.12
CA GLY A 111 9.10 3.23 -5.16
C GLY A 111 8.42 3.30 -6.53
N CYS A 112 7.15 2.93 -6.65
CA CYS A 112 6.36 3.16 -7.88
C CYS A 112 6.03 4.65 -8.00
N SER A 113 7.03 5.46 -8.38
CA SER A 113 6.98 6.92 -8.29
C SER A 113 5.95 7.57 -9.22
N ALA A 114 5.57 6.92 -10.34
CA ALA A 114 4.53 7.40 -11.25
C ALA A 114 3.12 6.92 -10.88
N LEU A 115 2.94 6.12 -9.81
CA LEU A 115 1.64 5.55 -9.44
C LEU A 115 0.70 6.68 -8.98
N GLU A 116 -0.37 6.92 -9.75
CA GLU A 116 -1.33 8.00 -9.53
C GLU A 116 -2.60 7.51 -8.83
N GLU A 117 -3.06 6.30 -9.18
CA GLU A 117 -4.32 5.73 -8.70
C GLU A 117 -4.16 4.25 -8.38
N VAL A 118 -4.75 3.83 -7.26
CA VAL A 118 -4.79 2.44 -6.81
C VAL A 118 -6.18 2.07 -6.36
N ASN A 119 -6.73 0.99 -6.92
CA ASN A 119 -7.87 0.30 -6.36
C ASN A 119 -7.37 -0.82 -5.45
N PHE A 120 -7.42 -0.57 -4.14
CA PHE A 120 -6.92 -1.47 -3.12
C PHE A 120 -8.08 -2.14 -2.37
N ASP A 121 -8.53 -3.27 -2.88
CA ASP A 121 -9.65 -4.03 -2.31
C ASP A 121 -9.21 -5.05 -1.25
N SER A 122 -7.92 -5.05 -0.92
CA SER A 122 -7.37 -5.95 0.10
C SER A 122 -7.59 -5.42 1.51
N ASP A 123 -8.04 -6.30 2.40
CA ASP A 123 -8.17 -6.03 3.83
C ASP A 123 -6.81 -6.09 4.57
N LEU A 124 -5.76 -6.49 3.86
CA LEU A 124 -4.40 -6.68 4.39
C LEU A 124 -3.51 -5.53 3.96
N CYS A 125 -2.94 -4.82 4.91
CA CYS A 125 -2.02 -3.72 4.67
C CYS A 125 -0.70 -3.97 5.38
N TYR A 126 0.29 -4.40 4.64
CA TYR A 126 1.63 -4.69 5.16
C TYR A 126 2.57 -3.48 5.10
N THR A 127 3.73 -3.62 5.77
CA THR A 127 4.73 -2.56 5.88
C THR A 127 5.17 -2.04 4.51
N GLU A 128 5.20 -0.72 4.37
CA GLU A 128 5.78 0.01 3.23
C GLU A 128 5.18 -0.32 1.85
N ILE A 129 3.92 -0.79 1.79
CA ILE A 129 3.30 -1.24 0.51
C ILE A 129 3.40 -0.15 -0.57
N PHE A 130 3.09 1.11 -0.26
CA PHE A 130 3.11 2.25 -1.18
C PHE A 130 4.17 3.29 -0.80
N CYS A 131 5.20 2.91 -0.03
CA CYS A 131 6.27 3.84 0.34
C CYS A 131 6.96 4.40 -0.90
N GLY A 132 7.06 5.73 -1.00
CA GLY A 132 7.69 6.39 -2.14
C GLY A 132 6.85 6.46 -3.41
N CYS A 133 5.55 6.14 -3.37
CA CYS A 133 4.61 6.39 -4.47
C CYS A 133 4.32 7.90 -4.56
N SER A 134 5.31 8.67 -5.02
CA SER A 134 5.30 10.13 -4.91
C SER A 134 4.23 10.82 -5.75
N SER A 135 3.70 10.19 -6.79
CA SER A 135 2.61 10.69 -7.63
C SER A 135 1.22 10.25 -7.18
N LEU A 136 1.09 9.41 -6.13
CA LEU A 136 -0.19 8.89 -5.67
C LEU A 136 -1.07 10.03 -5.14
N LYS A 137 -2.17 10.31 -5.84
CA LYS A 137 -3.11 11.40 -5.52
C LYS A 137 -4.27 10.91 -4.67
N THR A 138 -4.79 9.75 -5.03
CA THR A 138 -5.96 9.14 -4.39
C THR A 138 -5.77 7.63 -4.25
N ILE A 139 -6.40 7.07 -3.22
CA ILE A 139 -6.48 5.63 -3.01
C ILE A 139 -7.83 5.29 -2.40
N ASN A 140 -8.46 4.26 -2.95
CA ASN A 140 -9.67 3.67 -2.38
C ASN A 140 -9.25 2.49 -1.50
N LEU A 141 -9.46 2.62 -0.20
CA LEU A 141 -9.16 1.58 0.78
C LEU A 141 -10.38 0.68 0.98
N SER A 142 -10.15 -0.61 1.20
CA SER A 142 -11.20 -1.55 1.58
C SER A 142 -11.94 -1.08 2.84
N GLU A 143 -13.27 -1.16 2.82
CA GLU A 143 -14.11 -0.84 4.00
C GLU A 143 -13.90 -1.84 5.16
N ASN A 144 -13.22 -2.95 4.92
CA ASN A 144 -12.88 -3.96 5.94
C ASN A 144 -11.47 -3.81 6.50
N LEU A 145 -10.66 -2.89 5.99
CA LEU A 145 -9.28 -2.68 6.41
C LEU A 145 -9.19 -2.41 7.91
N LYS A 146 -8.38 -3.20 8.63
CA LYS A 146 -8.24 -3.11 10.09
C LYS A 146 -7.02 -2.31 10.53
N GLU A 147 -5.97 -2.31 9.72
CA GLU A 147 -4.69 -1.71 10.08
C GLU A 147 -4.08 -0.97 8.90
N ILE A 148 -3.41 0.13 9.17
CA ILE A 148 -2.44 0.73 8.26
C ILE A 148 -1.07 0.51 8.85
N ALA A 149 -0.29 -0.37 8.21
CA ALA A 149 1.01 -0.80 8.70
C ALA A 149 2.07 0.33 8.65
N SER A 150 3.23 0.05 9.23
CA SER A 150 4.33 1.02 9.27
C SER A 150 4.76 1.44 7.86
N GLY A 151 4.87 2.77 7.66
CA GLY A 151 5.37 3.35 6.42
C GLY A 151 4.52 3.09 5.18
N THR A 152 3.27 2.63 5.31
CA THR A 152 2.41 2.26 4.16
C THR A 152 2.38 3.34 3.09
N PHE A 153 2.14 4.60 3.46
CA PHE A 153 2.08 5.77 2.57
C PHE A 153 3.25 6.74 2.80
N LYS A 154 4.34 6.25 3.38
CA LYS A 154 5.51 7.10 3.61
C LYS A 154 5.99 7.69 2.29
N ASP A 155 6.24 9.01 2.28
CA ASP A 155 6.70 9.77 1.12
C ASP A 155 5.76 9.73 -0.11
N CYS A 156 4.45 9.49 0.10
CA CYS A 156 3.41 9.72 -0.91
C CYS A 156 3.14 11.24 -1.01
N THR A 157 4.07 11.97 -1.62
CA THR A 157 4.12 13.43 -1.57
C THR A 157 2.96 14.13 -2.27
N SER A 158 2.30 13.48 -3.22
CA SER A 158 1.14 14.01 -3.96
C SER A 158 -0.22 13.63 -3.36
N LEU A 159 -0.27 12.82 -2.28
CA LEU A 159 -1.53 12.39 -1.67
C LEU A 159 -2.22 13.60 -1.02
N GLU A 160 -3.39 13.99 -1.57
CA GLU A 160 -4.11 15.20 -1.12
C GLU A 160 -5.21 14.90 -0.10
N LYS A 161 -5.86 13.75 -0.24
CA LYS A 161 -6.95 13.30 0.64
C LYS A 161 -6.80 11.82 0.96
N ILE A 162 -7.13 11.46 2.19
CA ILE A 162 -7.32 10.06 2.60
C ILE A 162 -8.61 9.92 3.40
N VAL A 163 -9.39 8.89 3.06
CA VAL A 163 -10.59 8.47 3.79
C VAL A 163 -10.28 7.14 4.47
N LEU A 164 -10.33 7.13 5.79
CA LEU A 164 -10.01 5.98 6.63
C LEU A 164 -11.30 5.27 7.04
N PRO A 165 -11.46 3.97 6.73
CA PRO A 165 -12.73 3.26 6.92
C PRO A 165 -13.09 3.11 8.41
N ALA A 166 -14.39 2.91 8.69
CA ALA A 166 -14.88 2.74 10.05
C ALA A 166 -14.35 1.47 10.74
N SER A 167 -13.96 0.48 9.94
CA SER A 167 -13.37 -0.78 10.40
C SER A 167 -11.97 -0.64 10.97
N LEU A 168 -11.26 0.48 10.64
CA LEU A 168 -9.85 0.69 11.00
C LEU A 168 -9.66 0.70 12.51
N LYS A 169 -8.70 -0.10 12.98
CA LYS A 169 -8.36 -0.23 14.41
C LYS A 169 -7.05 0.43 14.75
N GLU A 170 -6.04 0.31 13.89
CA GLU A 170 -4.69 0.76 14.21
C GLU A 170 -4.01 1.46 13.03
N ILE A 171 -3.24 2.51 13.35
CA ILE A 171 -2.35 3.19 12.41
C ILE A 171 -0.95 3.16 13.00
N HIS A 172 -0.03 2.50 12.32
CA HIS A 172 1.33 2.27 12.80
C HIS A 172 2.29 3.44 12.51
N ALA A 173 3.54 3.27 12.95
CA ALA A 173 4.56 4.31 12.84
C ALA A 173 4.82 4.71 11.38
N TYR A 174 5.01 6.01 11.16
CA TYR A 174 5.40 6.56 9.86
C TYR A 174 4.41 6.30 8.71
N ALA A 175 3.21 5.81 9.01
CA ALA A 175 2.21 5.42 7.99
C ALA A 175 1.97 6.51 6.94
N PHE A 176 2.00 7.78 7.33
CA PHE A 176 1.82 8.95 6.46
C PHE A 176 3.00 9.94 6.56
N GLU A 177 4.19 9.50 7.02
CA GLU A 177 5.35 10.39 7.08
C GLU A 177 5.68 10.90 5.67
N GLY A 178 5.88 12.21 5.54
CA GLY A 178 6.26 12.80 4.26
C GLY A 178 5.15 12.98 3.23
N CYS A 179 3.87 12.71 3.57
CA CYS A 179 2.73 13.05 2.72
C CYS A 179 2.50 14.57 2.72
N THR A 180 3.39 15.32 2.08
CA THR A 180 3.45 16.78 2.21
C THR A 180 2.27 17.53 1.60
N SER A 181 1.57 16.93 0.64
CA SER A 181 0.36 17.47 0.02
C SER A 181 -0.94 17.12 0.73
N LEU A 182 -0.91 16.30 1.81
CA LEU A 182 -2.11 15.82 2.48
C LEU A 182 -2.82 16.98 3.19
N LYS A 183 -3.99 17.37 2.65
CA LYS A 183 -4.84 18.47 3.11
C LYS A 183 -6.04 17.98 3.90
N ILE A 184 -6.63 16.84 3.49
CA ILE A 184 -7.88 16.33 4.05
C ILE A 184 -7.64 14.94 4.64
N LEU A 185 -7.85 14.85 5.94
CA LEU A 185 -7.80 13.59 6.70
C LEU A 185 -9.20 13.29 7.24
N GLU A 186 -9.82 12.25 6.73
CA GLU A 186 -11.18 11.85 7.09
C GLU A 186 -11.19 10.49 7.77
N PHE A 187 -11.77 10.39 8.95
CA PHE A 187 -12.03 9.13 9.67
C PHE A 187 -13.51 8.83 9.66
N LYS A 188 -13.91 7.66 9.14
CA LYS A 188 -15.29 7.17 9.22
C LYS A 188 -15.61 6.49 10.55
N GLY A 189 -14.60 6.16 11.35
CA GLY A 189 -14.72 5.55 12.68
C GLY A 189 -13.61 5.98 13.62
N ILE A 190 -13.65 5.49 14.84
CA ILE A 190 -12.65 5.79 15.87
C ILE A 190 -11.67 4.62 15.95
N PRO A 191 -10.40 4.78 15.55
CA PRO A 191 -9.40 3.73 15.70
C PRO A 191 -9.10 3.48 17.17
N ARG A 192 -8.65 2.28 17.50
CA ARG A 192 -8.22 1.92 18.85
C ARG A 192 -6.89 2.59 19.22
N ALA A 193 -5.98 2.70 18.24
CA ALA A 193 -4.66 3.28 18.43
C ALA A 193 -4.12 3.96 17.17
N ILE A 194 -3.46 5.10 17.39
CA ILE A 194 -2.68 5.80 16.36
C ILE A 194 -1.28 6.00 16.93
N HIS A 195 -0.28 5.42 16.25
CA HIS A 195 1.10 5.61 16.68
C HIS A 195 1.50 7.09 16.59
N ARG A 196 2.16 7.64 17.62
CA ARG A 196 2.55 9.07 17.71
C ARG A 196 3.32 9.62 16.51
N ARG A 197 4.02 8.75 15.77
CA ARG A 197 4.78 9.10 14.55
C ARG A 197 4.02 8.76 13.25
N ALA A 198 2.76 8.32 13.32
CA ALA A 198 1.99 7.97 12.14
C ALA A 198 1.91 9.10 11.13
N PHE A 199 1.76 10.33 11.61
CA PHE A 199 1.63 11.57 10.84
C PHE A 199 2.87 12.47 11.00
N ALA A 200 4.05 11.90 11.16
CA ALA A 200 5.28 12.68 11.29
C ALA A 200 5.54 13.54 10.05
N LYS A 201 6.06 14.76 10.26
CA LYS A 201 6.38 15.74 9.22
C LYS A 201 5.19 16.28 8.43
N LEU A 202 3.94 15.95 8.80
CA LEU A 202 2.78 16.57 8.18
C LEU A 202 2.60 18.02 8.69
N LYS A 203 2.52 18.96 7.76
CA LYS A 203 2.28 20.38 8.06
C LYS A 203 1.09 20.95 7.27
N GLY A 204 0.61 20.19 6.27
CA GLY A 204 -0.34 20.67 5.27
C GLY A 204 -1.81 20.43 5.59
N ILE A 205 -2.17 19.76 6.69
CA ILE A 205 -3.57 19.43 7.00
C ILE A 205 -4.39 20.70 7.15
N GLN A 206 -5.44 20.81 6.33
CA GLN A 206 -6.39 21.92 6.32
C GLN A 206 -7.73 21.52 6.96
N SER A 207 -8.11 20.26 6.82
CA SER A 207 -9.37 19.72 7.33
C SER A 207 -9.16 18.34 7.96
N LEU A 208 -9.65 18.19 9.18
CA LEU A 208 -9.79 16.92 9.89
C LEU A 208 -11.28 16.63 10.05
N ILE A 209 -11.76 15.58 9.39
CA ILE A 209 -13.15 15.12 9.49
C ILE A 209 -13.17 13.89 10.38
N ILE A 210 -13.90 13.94 11.47
CA ILE A 210 -14.02 12.86 12.47
C ILE A 210 -15.51 12.63 12.79
N PRO A 211 -15.88 11.44 13.28
CA PRO A 211 -17.24 11.14 13.70
C PRO A 211 -17.71 12.11 14.78
N GLU A 212 -19.01 12.44 14.77
CA GLU A 212 -19.62 13.29 15.79
C GLU A 212 -19.38 12.75 17.20
N GLY A 213 -19.11 13.63 18.15
CA GLY A 213 -18.84 13.27 19.56
C GLY A 213 -17.50 12.60 19.84
N SER A 214 -16.63 12.40 18.82
CA SER A 214 -15.35 11.67 18.97
C SER A 214 -14.13 12.54 19.27
N TYR A 215 -14.30 13.87 19.40
CA TYR A 215 -13.20 14.82 19.54
C TYR A 215 -12.20 14.45 20.63
N GLU A 216 -12.68 14.15 21.84
CA GLU A 216 -11.82 13.81 22.98
C GLU A 216 -11.00 12.55 22.76
N SER A 217 -11.57 11.55 22.08
CA SER A 217 -10.87 10.33 21.69
C SER A 217 -9.70 10.62 20.75
N PHE A 218 -9.93 11.47 19.73
CA PHE A 218 -8.88 11.85 18.79
C PHE A 218 -7.85 12.80 19.41
N ALA A 219 -8.25 13.68 20.34
CA ALA A 219 -7.35 14.59 21.04
C ALA A 219 -6.25 13.87 21.85
N GLN A 220 -6.53 12.64 22.28
CA GLN A 220 -5.56 11.77 22.98
C GLN A 220 -4.58 11.08 21.99
N MET A 221 -4.97 10.90 20.74
CA MET A 221 -4.23 10.11 19.75
C MET A 221 -3.50 10.96 18.70
N LEU A 222 -4.07 12.10 18.33
CA LEU A 222 -3.56 12.95 17.25
C LEU A 222 -2.73 14.13 17.79
N PRO A 223 -1.71 14.56 17.01
CA PRO A 223 -0.97 15.78 17.35
C PRO A 223 -1.89 17.00 17.42
N LYS A 224 -1.64 17.91 18.38
CA LYS A 224 -2.41 19.14 18.57
C LYS A 224 -2.55 19.98 17.30
N ILE A 225 -1.54 19.99 16.43
CA ILE A 225 -1.56 20.74 15.18
C ILE A 225 -2.59 20.19 14.19
N ILE A 226 -2.85 18.89 14.21
CA ILE A 226 -3.88 18.24 13.39
C ILE A 226 -5.25 18.46 14.01
N MET A 227 -5.36 18.33 15.34
CA MET A 227 -6.62 18.53 16.05
C MET A 227 -7.21 19.95 15.89
N LYS A 228 -6.35 20.97 15.75
CA LYS A 228 -6.81 22.35 15.46
C LYS A 228 -7.56 22.50 14.12
N LYS A 229 -7.56 21.47 13.29
CA LYS A 229 -8.22 21.43 11.96
C LYS A 229 -9.49 20.56 11.97
N ALA A 230 -9.93 20.11 13.16
CA ALA A 230 -11.15 19.33 13.27
C ALA A 230 -12.36 20.22 12.96
N ASN A 231 -13.20 19.73 12.04
CA ASN A 231 -14.48 20.35 11.74
C ASN A 231 -15.45 20.02 12.89
N LEU A 232 -15.59 20.94 13.83
CA LEU A 232 -16.54 20.79 14.94
C LEU A 232 -17.95 21.19 14.47
N PRO A 233 -19.01 20.45 14.86
CA PRO A 233 -20.38 20.85 14.59
C PRO A 233 -20.62 22.24 15.22
N GLY A 234 -20.96 23.25 14.39
CA GLY A 234 -21.25 24.62 14.82
C GLY A 234 -20.15 25.64 14.54
N ASP A 235 -19.00 25.26 14.03
CA ASP A 235 -17.96 26.21 13.62
C ASP A 235 -18.22 26.70 12.18
N THR A 236 -19.02 27.75 12.05
CA THR A 236 -19.35 28.41 10.77
C THR A 236 -18.22 29.34 10.26
N SER A 237 -17.03 29.31 10.88
CA SER A 237 -15.95 30.23 10.55
C SER A 237 -15.21 29.95 9.22
N LEU A 238 -15.59 28.88 8.51
CA LEU A 238 -14.99 28.51 7.20
C LEU A 238 -15.86 28.85 5.98
N CYS A 239 -16.94 29.64 6.16
CA CYS A 239 -17.77 30.18 5.06
C CYS A 239 -17.47 31.68 4.83
N GLN A 240 -16.21 32.05 4.72
CA GLN A 240 -15.82 33.36 4.22
C GLN A 240 -14.63 33.24 3.27
#